data_360aa628561d85ed1c61e6a30b9dd40f
#
_entry.id   360aa628561d85ed1c61e6a30b9dd40f
#
_cell.length_a   1.000
_cell.length_b   1.000
_cell.length_c   1.000
_cell.angle_alpha   90.00
_cell.angle_beta   90.00
_cell.angle_gamma   90.00
#
_symmetry.space_group_name_H-M   'P 1'
#
loop_
_entity.id
_entity.type
_entity.pdbx_description
1 polymer ?
#
loop_
_entity_poly.entity_id
_entity_poly.type
_entity_poly.pdbx_seq_one_letter_code
_entity_poly.pdbx_strand_id
1 'polypeptide(L)'
;MKLTERKRKIQEQADFTADSRDAWMDKNRYYYQDDYSYMRFLVNEGQRVLDLGCGTGRLLNSLKPSYGVGVDLSQGMVEVAQKNFPHLSFIQGDLEDPDFIESLEGTFDVIILSDTIGYLDDCEEAFAGLHSLCTPQTRLIIAYHSWRWEPILKLGEKIGLKMPSVEMNWLSTEDTIGFLHLADFESIKREWRQLVPRSFLGLGSFINYFIGTLPLIRRMSLRNYLV
;
A
#
# COMPACT_ATOMS: atom_id res chain seq x y z
N MET A 1 12.98 7.33 -17.66
CA MET A 1 12.05 8.50 -17.70
C MET A 1 12.53 9.64 -16.81
N LYS A 2 12.17 10.92 -17.08
CA LYS A 2 12.52 12.06 -16.21
C LYS A 2 11.35 12.24 -15.22
N LEU A 3 11.61 12.01 -13.92
CA LEU A 3 10.61 12.17 -12.87
C LEU A 3 9.99 13.58 -12.86
N THR A 4 8.70 13.68 -12.61
CA THR A 4 8.02 14.95 -12.33
C THR A 4 8.60 15.61 -11.07
N GLU A 5 8.40 16.90 -10.88
CA GLU A 5 8.83 17.58 -9.67
C GLU A 5 8.16 17.00 -8.41
N ARG A 6 6.89 16.62 -8.53
CA ARG A 6 6.14 15.96 -7.45
C ARG A 6 6.75 14.61 -7.07
N LYS A 7 7.00 13.74 -8.05
CA LYS A 7 7.62 12.42 -7.82
C LYS A 7 9.02 12.53 -7.21
N ARG A 8 9.80 13.54 -7.63
CA ARG A 8 11.11 13.80 -7.04
C ARG A 8 11.01 14.12 -5.55
N LYS A 9 10.06 15.00 -5.16
CA LYS A 9 9.82 15.32 -3.75
C LYS A 9 9.38 14.10 -2.95
N ILE A 10 8.55 13.22 -3.54
CA ILE A 10 8.12 11.95 -2.94
C ILE A 10 9.34 11.05 -2.71
N GLN A 11 10.18 10.88 -3.73
CA GLN A 11 11.41 10.09 -3.65
C GLN A 11 12.36 10.61 -2.56
N GLU A 12 12.68 11.90 -2.59
CA GLU A 12 13.58 12.55 -1.62
C GLU A 12 13.08 12.36 -0.17
N GLN A 13 11.78 12.53 0.06
CA GLN A 13 11.17 12.31 1.38
C GLN A 13 11.23 10.84 1.81
N ALA A 14 10.98 9.92 0.89
CA ALA A 14 11.06 8.49 1.16
C ALA A 14 12.51 8.07 1.46
N ASP A 15 13.49 8.53 0.68
CA ASP A 15 14.92 8.29 0.92
C ASP A 15 15.34 8.83 2.30
N PHE A 16 14.93 10.07 2.64
CA PHE A 16 15.24 10.68 3.94
C PHE A 16 14.69 9.89 5.13
N THR A 17 13.55 9.23 4.96
CA THR A 17 12.88 8.50 6.04
C THR A 17 13.17 7.00 6.07
N ALA A 18 13.88 6.45 5.08
CA ALA A 18 14.07 5.02 4.89
C ALA A 18 14.65 4.33 6.14
N ASP A 19 15.73 4.82 6.70
CA ASP A 19 16.38 4.22 7.90
C ASP A 19 15.51 4.26 9.15
N SER A 20 14.63 5.25 9.27
CA SER A 20 13.75 5.42 10.44
C SER A 20 12.37 4.78 10.26
N ARG A 21 12.03 4.34 9.05
CA ARG A 21 10.71 3.83 8.69
C ARG A 21 10.26 2.67 9.57
N ASP A 22 11.11 1.67 9.74
CA ASP A 22 10.81 0.48 10.53
C ASP A 22 10.59 0.80 12.01
N ALA A 23 11.37 1.71 12.57
CA ALA A 23 11.17 2.16 13.95
C ALA A 23 9.81 2.87 14.15
N TRP A 24 9.36 3.63 13.15
CA TRP A 24 8.02 4.21 13.14
C TRP A 24 6.91 3.15 13.03
N MET A 25 7.09 2.16 12.18
CA MET A 25 6.16 1.02 12.05
C MET A 25 6.05 0.25 13.37
N ASP A 26 7.15 0.05 14.08
CA ASP A 26 7.17 -0.64 15.38
C ASP A 26 6.45 0.17 16.48
N LYS A 27 6.57 1.50 16.50
CA LYS A 27 5.77 2.37 17.39
C LYS A 27 4.27 2.24 17.13
N ASN A 28 3.86 1.97 15.89
CA ASN A 28 2.48 1.84 15.46
C ASN A 28 2.11 0.38 15.13
N ARG A 29 2.80 -0.59 15.73
CA ARG A 29 2.69 -2.01 15.40
C ARG A 29 1.26 -2.55 15.45
N TYR A 30 0.40 -2.03 16.30
CA TYR A 30 -1.01 -2.45 16.36
C TYR A 30 -1.71 -2.22 15.01
N TYR A 31 -1.51 -1.04 14.42
CA TYR A 31 -2.01 -0.69 13.11
C TYR A 31 -1.48 -1.65 12.02
N TYR A 32 -0.15 -1.83 11.94
CA TYR A 32 0.47 -2.66 10.91
C TYR A 32 0.20 -4.15 11.10
N GLN A 33 0.08 -4.63 12.33
CA GLN A 33 -0.27 -6.04 12.60
C GLN A 33 -1.68 -6.39 12.13
N ASP A 34 -2.67 -5.51 12.34
CA ASP A 34 -4.02 -5.71 11.85
C ASP A 34 -4.06 -5.67 10.31
N ASP A 35 -3.38 -4.68 9.70
CA ASP A 35 -3.25 -4.55 8.25
C ASP A 35 -2.61 -5.81 7.63
N TYR A 36 -1.45 -6.25 8.13
CA TYR A 36 -0.77 -7.44 7.64
C TYR A 36 -1.56 -8.73 7.90
N SER A 37 -2.30 -8.81 9.00
CA SER A 37 -3.19 -9.94 9.26
C SER A 37 -4.28 -10.05 8.21
N TYR A 38 -4.84 -8.91 7.81
CA TYR A 38 -5.85 -8.89 6.77
C TYR A 38 -5.27 -9.16 5.38
N MET A 39 -4.08 -8.62 5.07
CA MET A 39 -3.39 -8.94 3.83
C MET A 39 -3.07 -10.44 3.71
N ARG A 40 -2.62 -11.10 4.79
CA ARG A 40 -2.43 -12.57 4.82
C ARG A 40 -3.73 -13.36 4.68
N PHE A 41 -4.87 -12.79 5.03
CA PHE A 41 -6.17 -13.40 4.73
C PHE A 41 -6.54 -13.27 3.25
N LEU A 42 -6.13 -12.19 2.59
CA LEU A 42 -6.38 -11.97 1.16
C LEU A 42 -5.39 -12.71 0.26
N VAL A 43 -4.15 -12.90 0.69
CA VAL A 43 -3.04 -13.48 -0.08
C VAL A 43 -2.60 -14.79 0.55
N ASN A 44 -2.71 -15.88 -0.18
CA ASN A 44 -2.26 -17.19 0.30
C ASN A 44 -0.73 -17.27 0.31
N GLU A 45 -0.16 -17.96 1.30
CA GLU A 45 1.28 -18.28 1.30
C GLU A 45 1.65 -19.06 0.03
N GLY A 46 2.85 -18.83 -0.49
CA GLY A 46 3.36 -19.53 -1.66
C GLY A 46 2.93 -18.95 -3.02
N GLN A 47 2.13 -17.90 -3.06
CA GLN A 47 1.79 -17.20 -4.31
C GLN A 47 2.97 -16.37 -4.85
N ARG A 48 2.93 -16.05 -6.15
CA ARG A 48 3.81 -15.07 -6.79
C ARG A 48 3.22 -13.68 -6.54
N VAL A 49 3.95 -12.83 -5.80
CA VAL A 49 3.45 -11.53 -5.34
C VAL A 49 4.34 -10.39 -5.83
N LEU A 50 3.71 -9.37 -6.41
CA LEU A 50 4.32 -8.08 -6.72
C LEU A 50 3.76 -7.02 -5.76
N ASP A 51 4.64 -6.31 -5.05
CA ASP A 51 4.29 -5.23 -4.12
C ASP A 51 4.81 -3.90 -4.67
N LEU A 52 3.92 -3.07 -5.18
CA LEU A 52 4.21 -1.79 -5.82
C LEU A 52 4.09 -0.65 -4.81
N GLY A 53 5.21 0.02 -4.52
CA GLY A 53 5.38 0.93 -3.39
C GLY A 53 5.69 0.15 -2.11
N CYS A 54 6.58 -0.84 -2.20
CA CYS A 54 6.84 -1.82 -1.14
C CYS A 54 7.51 -1.24 0.12
N GLY A 55 8.02 -0.02 0.06
CA GLY A 55 8.78 0.59 1.16
C GLY A 55 9.93 -0.31 1.60
N THR A 56 10.03 -0.56 2.90
CA THR A 56 11.08 -1.42 3.49
C THR A 56 10.81 -2.93 3.35
N GLY A 57 9.83 -3.37 2.54
CA GLY A 57 9.55 -4.77 2.22
C GLY A 57 8.84 -5.59 3.29
N ARG A 58 8.46 -4.99 4.43
CA ARG A 58 7.87 -5.72 5.57
C ARG A 58 6.54 -6.38 5.24
N LEU A 59 5.69 -5.74 4.45
CA LEU A 59 4.43 -6.33 4.01
C LEU A 59 4.71 -7.56 3.15
N LEU A 60 5.48 -7.41 2.08
CA LEU A 60 5.82 -8.49 1.16
C LEU A 60 6.42 -9.70 1.88
N ASN A 61 7.38 -9.47 2.79
CA ASN A 61 7.95 -10.54 3.61
C ASN A 61 6.91 -11.24 4.49
N SER A 62 5.94 -10.50 5.03
CA SER A 62 4.91 -11.06 5.91
C SER A 62 3.95 -12.03 5.19
N LEU A 63 3.86 -11.94 3.86
CA LEU A 63 2.99 -12.76 3.01
C LEU A 63 3.61 -14.11 2.64
N LYS A 64 4.92 -14.30 2.85
CA LYS A 64 5.67 -15.51 2.52
C LYS A 64 5.43 -16.01 1.09
N PRO A 65 5.68 -15.19 0.08
CA PRO A 65 5.49 -15.57 -1.31
C PRO A 65 6.49 -16.66 -1.73
N SER A 66 6.15 -17.49 -2.73
CA SER A 66 7.12 -18.39 -3.38
C SER A 66 8.07 -17.61 -4.28
N TYR A 67 7.58 -16.52 -4.86
CA TYR A 67 8.34 -15.54 -5.62
C TYR A 67 7.80 -14.15 -5.29
N GLY A 68 8.61 -13.31 -4.68
CA GLY A 68 8.20 -11.97 -4.24
C GLY A 68 9.09 -10.90 -4.84
N VAL A 69 8.46 -9.93 -5.50
CA VAL A 69 9.12 -8.74 -6.04
C VAL A 69 8.50 -7.51 -5.38
N GLY A 70 9.34 -6.67 -4.80
CA GLY A 70 8.96 -5.36 -4.29
C GLY A 70 9.55 -4.25 -5.17
N VAL A 71 8.74 -3.28 -5.53
CA VAL A 71 9.15 -2.10 -6.28
C VAL A 71 8.89 -0.86 -5.44
N ASP A 72 9.86 0.03 -5.37
CA ASP A 72 9.68 1.35 -4.74
C ASP A 72 10.42 2.43 -5.54
N LEU A 73 9.88 3.64 -5.55
CA LEU A 73 10.51 4.78 -6.20
C LEU A 73 11.79 5.21 -5.48
N SER A 74 11.88 4.99 -4.17
CA SER A 74 12.98 5.36 -3.29
C SER A 74 14.07 4.29 -3.30
N GLN A 75 15.27 4.68 -3.69
CA GLN A 75 16.45 3.82 -3.57
C GLN A 75 16.75 3.45 -2.12
N GLY A 76 16.60 4.42 -1.20
CA GLY A 76 16.82 4.17 0.24
C GLY A 76 15.88 3.12 0.82
N MET A 77 14.59 3.12 0.43
CA MET A 77 13.64 2.07 0.82
C MET A 77 14.05 0.70 0.30
N VAL A 78 14.45 0.63 -0.98
CA VAL A 78 14.91 -0.61 -1.62
C VAL A 78 16.15 -1.18 -0.93
N GLU A 79 17.13 -0.35 -0.59
CA GLU A 79 18.36 -0.79 0.12
C GLU A 79 18.05 -1.37 1.51
N VAL A 80 17.15 -0.72 2.27
CA VAL A 80 16.68 -1.24 3.56
C VAL A 80 15.96 -2.57 3.38
N ALA A 81 15.08 -2.67 2.38
CA ALA A 81 14.34 -3.89 2.09
C ALA A 81 15.25 -5.06 1.69
N GLN A 82 16.22 -4.84 0.80
CA GLN A 82 17.22 -5.83 0.38
C GLN A 82 18.06 -6.32 1.56
N LYS A 83 18.49 -5.40 2.43
CA LYS A 83 19.24 -5.73 3.63
C LYS A 83 18.45 -6.59 4.61
N ASN A 84 17.18 -6.25 4.82
CA ASN A 84 16.33 -6.92 5.81
C ASN A 84 15.78 -8.27 5.29
N PHE A 85 15.55 -8.39 3.98
CA PHE A 85 14.88 -9.55 3.36
C PHE A 85 15.61 -10.01 2.10
N PRO A 86 16.89 -10.49 2.21
CA PRO A 86 17.74 -10.84 1.06
C PRO A 86 17.24 -12.03 0.23
N HIS A 87 16.20 -12.73 0.69
CA HIS A 87 15.54 -13.83 -0.03
C HIS A 87 14.42 -13.37 -0.97
N LEU A 88 14.08 -12.07 -0.95
CA LEU A 88 13.12 -11.44 -1.85
C LEU A 88 13.84 -10.52 -2.83
N SER A 89 13.19 -10.21 -3.95
CA SER A 89 13.71 -9.27 -4.94
C SER A 89 13.16 -7.88 -4.70
N PHE A 90 14.03 -6.86 -4.63
CA PHE A 90 13.60 -5.47 -4.50
C PHE A 90 14.27 -4.62 -5.58
N ILE A 91 13.49 -3.79 -6.26
CA ILE A 91 13.92 -3.04 -7.44
C ILE A 91 13.47 -1.60 -7.28
N GLN A 92 14.40 -0.65 -7.53
CA GLN A 92 14.00 0.75 -7.66
C GLN A 92 13.31 0.96 -9.00
N GLY A 93 12.15 1.58 -9.01
CA GLY A 93 11.43 1.88 -10.24
C GLY A 93 10.20 2.77 -10.02
N ASP A 94 9.78 3.39 -11.11
CA ASP A 94 8.54 4.16 -11.17
C ASP A 94 7.46 3.28 -11.80
N LEU A 95 6.42 2.98 -11.04
CA LEU A 95 5.32 2.13 -11.50
C LEU A 95 4.43 2.79 -12.58
N GLU A 96 4.62 4.10 -12.82
CA GLU A 96 4.00 4.84 -13.92
C GLU A 96 4.93 4.97 -15.14
N ASP A 97 6.09 4.29 -15.15
CA ASP A 97 6.96 4.17 -16.31
C ASP A 97 6.63 2.87 -17.08
N PRO A 98 6.00 2.93 -18.26
CA PRO A 98 5.65 1.74 -19.02
C PRO A 98 6.86 0.87 -19.37
N ASP A 99 8.00 1.49 -19.73
CA ASP A 99 9.23 0.75 -20.06
C ASP A 99 9.74 -0.02 -18.84
N PHE A 100 9.60 0.55 -17.63
CA PHE A 100 9.96 -0.14 -16.39
C PHE A 100 9.01 -1.31 -16.11
N ILE A 101 7.70 -1.10 -16.21
CA ILE A 101 6.71 -2.18 -15.98
C ILE A 101 6.91 -3.33 -16.96
N GLU A 102 7.15 -3.04 -18.24
CA GLU A 102 7.44 -4.07 -19.26
C GLU A 102 8.77 -4.81 -19.01
N SER A 103 9.70 -4.19 -18.28
CA SER A 103 10.97 -4.85 -17.90
C SER A 103 10.82 -5.87 -16.76
N LEU A 104 9.69 -5.86 -16.04
CA LEU A 104 9.43 -6.84 -15.00
C LEU A 104 9.05 -8.19 -15.61
N GLU A 105 9.79 -9.24 -15.23
CA GLU A 105 9.64 -10.54 -15.84
C GLU A 105 8.51 -11.38 -15.24
N GLY A 106 7.69 -11.94 -16.12
CA GLY A 106 6.66 -12.94 -15.79
C GLY A 106 5.36 -12.31 -15.29
N THR A 107 4.46 -13.18 -14.84
CA THR A 107 3.14 -12.78 -14.30
C THR A 107 3.05 -13.12 -12.81
N PHE A 108 2.12 -12.45 -12.12
CA PHE A 108 1.94 -12.59 -10.69
C PHE A 108 0.51 -13.09 -10.37
N ASP A 109 0.38 -13.85 -9.29
CA ASP A 109 -0.92 -14.27 -8.76
C ASP A 109 -1.61 -13.10 -8.06
N VAL A 110 -0.81 -12.23 -7.42
CA VAL A 110 -1.30 -11.06 -6.69
C VAL A 110 -0.38 -9.87 -6.94
N ILE A 111 -0.98 -8.73 -7.27
CA ILE A 111 -0.32 -7.42 -7.33
C ILE A 111 -0.91 -6.56 -6.22
N ILE A 112 -0.04 -5.91 -5.43
CA ILE A 112 -0.44 -5.10 -4.27
C ILE A 112 -0.02 -3.66 -4.48
N LEU A 113 -0.92 -2.71 -4.19
CA LEU A 113 -0.62 -1.29 -3.99
C LEU A 113 -1.11 -0.88 -2.60
N SER A 114 -0.20 -0.91 -1.61
CA SER A 114 -0.53 -0.55 -0.23
C SER A 114 0.02 0.81 0.13
N ASP A 115 -0.88 1.79 0.37
CA ASP A 115 -0.56 3.21 0.61
C ASP A 115 0.19 3.90 -0.55
N THR A 116 0.03 3.42 -1.77
CA THR A 116 0.77 3.85 -2.95
C THR A 116 -0.06 4.76 -3.86
N ILE A 117 -1.35 4.45 -4.07
CA ILE A 117 -2.19 5.13 -5.07
C ILE A 117 -2.30 6.65 -4.88
N GLY A 118 -2.22 7.14 -3.65
CA GLY A 118 -2.24 8.58 -3.37
C GLY A 118 -0.99 9.34 -3.87
N TYR A 119 0.06 8.64 -4.24
CA TYR A 119 1.31 9.22 -4.74
C TYR A 119 1.43 9.17 -6.26
N LEU A 120 0.50 8.50 -6.95
CA LEU A 120 0.48 8.45 -8.40
C LEU A 120 0.07 9.79 -9.01
N ASP A 121 0.66 10.12 -10.16
CA ASP A 121 0.27 11.25 -10.98
C ASP A 121 -0.96 10.89 -11.83
N ASP A 122 -1.00 9.67 -12.39
CA ASP A 122 -2.11 9.11 -13.17
C ASP A 122 -2.43 7.66 -12.75
N CYS A 123 -3.53 7.49 -12.01
CA CYS A 123 -3.95 6.17 -11.53
C CYS A 123 -4.46 5.28 -12.66
N GLU A 124 -5.13 5.84 -13.68
CA GLU A 124 -5.70 5.08 -14.80
C GLU A 124 -4.59 4.48 -15.65
N GLU A 125 -3.60 5.30 -16.05
CA GLU A 125 -2.45 4.85 -16.83
C GLU A 125 -1.63 3.83 -16.05
N ALA A 126 -1.40 4.07 -14.75
CA ALA A 126 -0.68 3.14 -13.89
C ALA A 126 -1.38 1.77 -13.82
N PHE A 127 -2.70 1.74 -13.63
CA PHE A 127 -3.44 0.47 -13.59
C PHE A 127 -3.45 -0.23 -14.96
N ALA A 128 -3.66 0.50 -16.04
CA ALA A 128 -3.64 -0.07 -17.39
C ALA A 128 -2.29 -0.73 -17.72
N GLY A 129 -1.18 -0.14 -17.29
CA GLY A 129 0.15 -0.73 -17.46
C GLY A 129 0.33 -2.09 -16.79
N LEU A 130 -0.43 -2.41 -15.74
CA LEU A 130 -0.28 -3.66 -15.00
C LEU A 130 -0.79 -4.90 -15.77
N HIS A 131 -1.55 -4.74 -16.84
CA HIS A 131 -2.10 -5.89 -17.59
C HIS A 131 -1.02 -6.82 -18.14
N SER A 132 0.16 -6.30 -18.50
CA SER A 132 1.30 -7.11 -18.98
C SER A 132 1.81 -8.10 -17.93
N LEU A 133 1.56 -7.82 -16.63
CA LEU A 133 1.97 -8.62 -15.48
C LEU A 133 0.85 -9.52 -14.95
N CYS A 134 -0.34 -9.46 -15.58
CA CYS A 134 -1.54 -10.16 -15.14
C CYS A 134 -1.83 -11.43 -15.96
N THR A 135 -2.44 -12.40 -15.30
CA THR A 135 -3.22 -13.47 -15.91
C THR A 135 -4.70 -13.24 -15.61
N PRO A 136 -5.64 -13.96 -16.24
CA PRO A 136 -7.06 -13.86 -15.89
C PRO A 136 -7.39 -14.20 -14.43
N GLN A 137 -6.48 -14.81 -13.70
CA GLN A 137 -6.61 -15.18 -12.29
C GLN A 137 -5.88 -14.22 -11.34
N THR A 138 -5.10 -13.27 -11.88
CA THR A 138 -4.38 -12.29 -11.07
C THR A 138 -5.36 -11.40 -10.30
N ARG A 139 -5.07 -11.21 -9.01
CA ARG A 139 -5.82 -10.30 -8.16
C ARG A 139 -5.02 -9.05 -7.88
N LEU A 140 -5.61 -7.90 -8.19
CA LEU A 140 -5.07 -6.60 -7.80
C LEU A 140 -5.66 -6.21 -6.44
N ILE A 141 -4.81 -5.98 -5.43
CA ILE A 141 -5.22 -5.57 -4.09
C ILE A 141 -4.74 -4.14 -3.84
N ILE A 142 -5.67 -3.23 -3.63
CA ILE A 142 -5.38 -1.84 -3.33
C ILE A 142 -5.80 -1.56 -1.89
N ALA A 143 -4.85 -1.08 -1.06
CA ALA A 143 -5.09 -0.68 0.30
C ALA A 143 -4.63 0.77 0.51
N TYR A 144 -5.49 1.62 1.06
CA TYR A 144 -5.18 3.05 1.21
C TYR A 144 -5.99 3.69 2.35
N HIS A 145 -5.53 4.88 2.78
CA HIS A 145 -6.23 5.63 3.80
C HIS A 145 -7.48 6.31 3.25
N SER A 146 -8.58 6.24 4.04
CA SER A 146 -9.82 6.95 3.72
C SER A 146 -9.60 8.47 3.74
N TRP A 147 -10.07 9.18 2.71
CA TRP A 147 -10.01 10.63 2.64
C TRP A 147 -10.66 11.33 3.85
N ARG A 148 -11.64 10.68 4.49
CA ARG A 148 -12.29 11.20 5.71
C ARG A 148 -11.33 11.37 6.88
N TRP A 149 -10.22 10.63 6.87
CA TRP A 149 -9.19 10.69 7.90
C TRP A 149 -8.09 11.72 7.64
N GLU A 150 -8.11 12.39 6.49
CA GLU A 150 -7.10 13.39 6.14
C GLU A 150 -6.86 14.42 7.26
N PRO A 151 -7.89 15.12 7.82
CA PRO A 151 -7.65 16.11 8.87
C PRO A 151 -7.07 15.50 10.14
N ILE A 152 -7.49 14.28 10.50
CA ILE A 152 -6.99 13.57 11.69
C ILE A 152 -5.54 13.15 11.48
N LEU A 153 -5.20 12.62 10.30
CA LEU A 153 -3.84 12.19 9.97
C LEU A 153 -2.88 13.38 9.87
N LYS A 154 -3.31 14.50 9.27
CA LYS A 154 -2.54 15.76 9.26
C LYS A 154 -2.29 16.31 10.67
N LEU A 155 -3.29 16.21 11.56
CA LEU A 155 -3.08 16.54 12.97
C LEU A 155 -2.09 15.59 13.63
N GLY A 156 -2.21 14.29 13.35
CA GLY A 156 -1.28 13.26 13.84
C GLY A 156 0.18 13.51 13.44
N GLU A 157 0.41 13.99 12.23
CA GLU A 157 1.76 14.42 11.78
C GLU A 157 2.28 15.60 12.59
N LYS A 158 1.46 16.63 12.79
CA LYS A 158 1.86 17.84 13.54
C LYS A 158 2.26 17.55 14.99
N ILE A 159 1.60 16.56 15.62
CA ILE A 159 1.88 16.18 17.03
C ILE A 159 2.81 14.97 17.15
N GLY A 160 3.46 14.54 16.06
CA GLY A 160 4.45 13.45 16.05
C GLY A 160 3.87 12.05 16.27
N LEU A 161 2.58 11.85 16.08
CA LEU A 161 1.91 10.53 16.15
C LEU A 161 1.94 9.77 14.83
N LYS A 162 2.10 10.47 13.71
CA LYS A 162 2.28 9.93 12.36
C LYS A 162 3.57 10.49 11.77
N MET A 163 4.26 9.68 10.98
CA MET A 163 5.43 10.12 10.23
C MET A 163 5.03 11.20 9.22
N PRO A 164 5.81 12.29 9.09
CA PRO A 164 5.56 13.27 8.06
C PRO A 164 5.55 12.63 6.67
N SER A 165 4.56 12.97 5.87
CA SER A 165 4.42 12.50 4.49
C SER A 165 4.39 13.67 3.53
N VAL A 166 4.79 13.42 2.30
CA VAL A 166 4.57 14.36 1.19
C VAL A 166 3.08 14.50 0.94
N GLU A 167 2.67 15.59 0.36
CA GLU A 167 1.28 15.78 -0.06
C GLU A 167 0.87 14.68 -1.03
N MET A 168 -0.21 13.98 -0.71
CA MET A 168 -0.77 12.89 -1.49
C MET A 168 -2.20 13.21 -1.93
N ASN A 169 -2.64 12.58 -2.99
CA ASN A 169 -4.02 12.64 -3.46
C ASN A 169 -4.90 11.81 -2.52
N TRP A 170 -5.95 12.42 -2.00
CA TRP A 170 -6.94 11.75 -1.16
C TRP A 170 -8.09 11.25 -2.04
N LEU A 171 -8.01 10.00 -2.46
CA LEU A 171 -8.98 9.38 -3.35
C LEU A 171 -10.17 8.82 -2.57
N SER A 172 -11.37 9.00 -3.11
CA SER A 172 -12.54 8.27 -2.62
C SER A 172 -12.53 6.82 -3.12
N THR A 173 -13.34 5.96 -2.50
CA THR A 173 -13.51 4.59 -2.98
C THR A 173 -14.14 4.56 -4.37
N GLU A 174 -15.05 5.47 -4.61
CA GLU A 174 -15.76 5.63 -5.88
C GLU A 174 -14.81 6.05 -7.00
N ASP A 175 -13.91 7.01 -6.75
CA ASP A 175 -12.90 7.45 -7.72
C ASP A 175 -11.94 6.31 -8.05
N THR A 176 -11.43 5.60 -7.02
CA THR A 176 -10.50 4.47 -7.21
C THR A 176 -11.14 3.36 -8.05
N ILE A 177 -12.42 3.06 -7.82
CA ILE A 177 -13.16 2.08 -8.63
C ILE A 177 -13.38 2.60 -10.05
N GLY A 178 -13.64 3.89 -10.22
CA GLY A 178 -13.74 4.51 -11.53
C GLY A 178 -12.46 4.32 -12.35
N PHE A 179 -11.29 4.59 -11.78
CA PHE A 179 -10.00 4.36 -12.44
C PHE A 179 -9.75 2.89 -12.76
N LEU A 180 -10.11 1.98 -11.85
CA LEU A 180 -10.01 0.54 -12.12
C LEU A 180 -10.87 0.12 -13.31
N HIS A 181 -12.12 0.59 -13.38
CA HIS A 181 -13.01 0.28 -14.52
C HIS A 181 -12.50 0.88 -15.83
N LEU A 182 -11.94 2.10 -15.84
CA LEU A 182 -11.33 2.70 -17.01
C LEU A 182 -10.10 1.91 -17.50
N ALA A 183 -9.39 1.29 -16.57
CA ALA A 183 -8.27 0.41 -16.84
C ALA A 183 -8.67 -1.08 -17.00
N ASP A 184 -9.93 -1.39 -17.30
CA ASP A 184 -10.45 -2.75 -17.52
C ASP A 184 -10.27 -3.73 -16.34
N PHE A 185 -10.23 -3.22 -15.09
CA PHE A 185 -10.30 -4.04 -13.88
C PHE A 185 -11.69 -4.00 -13.25
N GLU A 186 -12.17 -5.13 -12.75
CA GLU A 186 -13.44 -5.25 -12.03
C GLU A 186 -13.21 -5.37 -10.52
N SER A 187 -13.84 -4.48 -9.73
CA SER A 187 -13.78 -4.56 -8.27
C SER A 187 -14.77 -5.60 -7.73
N ILE A 188 -14.24 -6.73 -7.25
CA ILE A 188 -15.03 -7.86 -6.73
C ILE A 188 -15.26 -7.80 -5.22
N LYS A 189 -14.42 -7.04 -4.47
CA LYS A 189 -14.54 -6.93 -3.02
C LYS A 189 -14.14 -5.54 -2.54
N ARG A 190 -14.94 -5.02 -1.60
CA ARG A 190 -14.67 -3.77 -0.88
C ARG A 190 -14.72 -4.02 0.61
N GLU A 191 -13.74 -3.52 1.36
CA GLU A 191 -13.71 -3.65 2.80
C GLU A 191 -13.18 -2.38 3.46
N TRP A 192 -13.63 -2.12 4.67
CA TRP A 192 -13.23 -1.00 5.51
C TRP A 192 -12.80 -1.55 6.86
N ARG A 193 -11.62 -1.17 7.30
CA ARG A 193 -11.04 -1.69 8.54
C ARG A 193 -10.38 -0.60 9.37
N GLN A 194 -10.17 -0.90 10.65
CA GLN A 194 -9.46 -0.03 11.60
C GLN A 194 -10.19 1.30 11.84
N LEU A 195 -11.31 1.23 12.54
CA LEU A 195 -11.98 2.43 13.06
C LEU A 195 -11.10 3.16 14.08
N VAL A 196 -10.32 2.41 14.87
CA VAL A 196 -9.35 2.94 15.84
C VAL A 196 -7.97 2.33 15.57
N PRO A 197 -6.97 3.15 15.13
CA PRO A 197 -5.64 2.65 14.74
C PRO A 197 -4.69 2.39 15.93
N ARG A 198 -5.20 2.42 17.18
CA ARG A 198 -4.42 2.22 18.41
C ARG A 198 -5.13 1.27 19.37
N SER A 199 -4.33 0.48 20.11
CA SER A 199 -4.88 -0.52 21.02
C SER A 199 -5.55 0.08 22.27
N PHE A 200 -4.98 1.14 22.87
CA PHE A 200 -5.48 1.71 24.14
C PHE A 200 -5.84 0.62 25.17
N LEU A 201 -4.89 -0.21 25.55
CA LEU A 201 -5.08 -1.33 26.48
C LEU A 201 -6.19 -2.34 26.04
N GLY A 202 -6.34 -2.56 24.75
CA GLY A 202 -7.33 -3.49 24.19
C GLY A 202 -8.66 -2.84 23.79
N LEU A 203 -8.96 -1.62 24.26
CA LEU A 203 -10.20 -0.92 23.90
C LEU A 203 -10.32 -0.69 22.38
N GLY A 204 -9.21 -0.36 21.71
CA GLY A 204 -9.18 -0.19 20.26
C GLY A 204 -9.57 -1.49 19.52
N SER A 205 -9.07 -2.64 19.99
CA SER A 205 -9.43 -3.94 19.42
C SER A 205 -10.93 -4.25 19.64
N PHE A 206 -11.44 -3.97 20.83
CA PHE A 206 -12.86 -4.14 21.14
C PHE A 206 -13.74 -3.27 20.22
N ILE A 207 -13.40 -1.97 20.07
CA ILE A 207 -14.12 -1.05 19.19
C ILE A 207 -14.07 -1.51 17.74
N ASN A 208 -12.89 -1.90 17.23
CA ASN A 208 -12.74 -2.38 15.86
C ASN A 208 -13.54 -3.65 15.60
N TYR A 209 -13.59 -4.58 16.57
CA TYR A 209 -14.28 -5.85 16.42
C TYR A 209 -15.80 -5.71 16.52
N PHE A 210 -16.33 -4.97 17.52
CA PHE A 210 -17.77 -4.90 17.77
C PHE A 210 -18.45 -3.70 17.09
N ILE A 211 -17.81 -2.54 17.09
CA ILE A 211 -18.41 -1.29 16.60
C ILE A 211 -17.99 -1.06 15.14
N GLY A 212 -16.72 -1.26 14.82
CA GLY A 212 -16.15 -1.05 13.48
C GLY A 212 -16.72 -1.99 12.41
N THR A 213 -17.37 -3.10 12.80
CA THR A 213 -18.04 -4.04 11.88
C THR A 213 -19.47 -3.62 11.52
N LEU A 214 -20.07 -2.67 12.24
CA LEU A 214 -21.44 -2.22 11.97
C LEU A 214 -21.52 -1.52 10.59
N PRO A 215 -22.54 -1.81 9.76
CA PRO A 215 -22.59 -1.43 8.34
C PRO A 215 -22.39 0.08 8.03
N LEU A 216 -22.92 0.96 8.89
CA LEU A 216 -22.77 2.40 8.73
C LEU A 216 -21.41 2.90 9.27
N ILE A 217 -20.97 2.34 10.40
CA ILE A 217 -19.77 2.78 11.11
C ILE A 217 -18.50 2.32 10.40
N ARG A 218 -18.49 1.09 9.84
CA ARG A 218 -17.32 0.58 9.12
C ARG A 218 -16.83 1.48 7.99
N ARG A 219 -17.75 2.22 7.33
CA ARG A 219 -17.40 3.19 6.28
C ARG A 219 -16.63 4.41 6.80
N MET A 220 -16.58 4.59 8.11
CA MET A 220 -15.77 5.63 8.77
C MET A 220 -14.38 5.13 9.14
N SER A 221 -14.04 3.88 8.85
CA SER A 221 -12.74 3.30 9.14
C SER A 221 -11.60 3.98 8.38
N LEU A 222 -10.40 3.88 8.94
CA LEU A 222 -9.19 4.49 8.40
C LEU A 222 -8.74 3.85 7.08
N ARG A 223 -8.82 2.51 6.99
CA ARG A 223 -8.31 1.73 5.85
C ARG A 223 -9.43 1.30 4.92
N ASN A 224 -9.22 1.54 3.64
CA ASN A 224 -10.01 0.99 2.54
C ASN A 224 -9.21 -0.11 1.85
N TYR A 225 -9.90 -1.19 1.46
CA TYR A 225 -9.34 -2.26 0.65
C TYR A 225 -10.27 -2.53 -0.54
N LEU A 226 -9.66 -2.65 -1.71
CA LEU A 226 -10.31 -3.08 -2.95
C LEU A 226 -9.56 -4.32 -3.49
N VAL A 227 -10.31 -5.27 -4.00
CA VAL A 227 -9.80 -6.47 -4.67
C VAL A 227 -10.54 -6.65 -5.97
#